data_821be9840744c1393d0ef4745a3d8e34
#
_entry.id   821be9840744c1393d0ef4745a3d8e34
#
_cell.length_a   1.000
_cell.length_b   1.000
_cell.length_c   1.000
_cell.angle_alpha   90.00
_cell.angle_beta   90.00
_cell.angle_gamma   90.00
#
_symmetry.space_group_name_H-M   'P 1'
#
loop_
_entity.id
_entity.type
_entity.pdbx_description
1 polymer ?
#
loop_
_entity_poly.entity_id
_entity_poly.type
_entity_poly.pdbx_seq_one_letter_code
_entity_poly.pdbx_strand_id
1 'polypeptide(L)'
;MTAPVAVDVVRVRPGGDPLPLPRYMTPDAAGMDLRADLEAEIVLAPSERRLVPTGLAVAIPPGFEGQVRARSGLAARDGLTVLNAPGTIDADYRGEVQVLLANRGREPVRVQRGDRIAQLVIAPVARATWREVATLPESARGAGGFGSTDTQGEPERGFAEPGDGVRGARREPRGSSSGARVAREHRTGPRKC
;
A
#
# COMPACT_ATOMS: atom_id res chain seq x y z
N MET A 1 29.37 -0.12 9.96
CA MET A 1 28.73 -0.24 8.63
C MET A 1 28.87 -1.69 8.19
N THR A 2 27.79 -2.33 7.76
CA THR A 2 27.82 -3.67 7.16
C THR A 2 28.54 -3.59 5.81
N ALA A 3 29.33 -4.61 5.44
CA ALA A 3 29.98 -4.67 4.16
C ALA A 3 28.93 -4.65 3.01
N PRO A 4 29.22 -4.01 1.88
CA PRO A 4 28.31 -4.01 0.75
C PRO A 4 28.08 -5.43 0.22
N VAL A 5 26.85 -5.74 -0.18
CA VAL A 5 26.45 -7.01 -0.78
C VAL A 5 26.72 -6.92 -2.28
N ALA A 6 27.57 -7.82 -2.83
CA ALA A 6 27.78 -7.90 -4.26
C ALA A 6 26.60 -8.64 -4.92
N VAL A 7 26.03 -8.05 -5.96
CA VAL A 7 24.96 -8.62 -6.79
C VAL A 7 25.44 -8.62 -8.24
N ASP A 8 25.54 -9.81 -8.84
CA ASP A 8 25.89 -9.91 -10.26
C ASP A 8 24.68 -9.49 -11.10
N VAL A 9 24.96 -8.81 -12.21
CA VAL A 9 23.93 -8.30 -13.12
C VAL A 9 24.30 -8.53 -14.55
N VAL A 10 23.33 -8.94 -15.36
CA VAL A 10 23.48 -9.01 -16.82
C VAL A 10 22.40 -8.18 -17.49
N ARG A 11 22.71 -7.65 -18.67
CA ARG A 11 21.74 -7.02 -19.56
C ARG A 11 21.14 -8.08 -20.46
N VAL A 12 19.81 -8.23 -20.42
CA VAL A 12 19.11 -9.27 -21.18
C VAL A 12 18.83 -8.85 -22.63
N ARG A 13 19.01 -7.56 -22.95
CA ARG A 13 18.92 -7.02 -24.30
C ARG A 13 20.28 -6.45 -24.73
N PRO A 14 21.10 -7.24 -25.40
CA PRO A 14 22.34 -6.73 -25.99
C PRO A 14 22.00 -5.88 -27.22
N GLY A 15 22.58 -4.70 -27.28
CA GLY A 15 22.43 -3.77 -28.41
C GLY A 15 21.75 -2.46 -28.03
N GLY A 16 22.03 -1.41 -28.78
CA GLY A 16 21.57 -0.07 -28.53
C GLY A 16 22.34 0.65 -27.41
N ASP A 17 21.83 1.84 -27.02
CA ASP A 17 22.38 2.62 -25.92
C ASP A 17 21.91 2.03 -24.57
N PRO A 18 22.83 1.46 -23.74
CA PRO A 18 22.43 0.78 -22.53
C PRO A 18 21.98 1.79 -21.44
N LEU A 19 20.83 1.55 -20.83
CA LEU A 19 20.39 2.35 -19.69
C LEU A 19 21.38 2.22 -18.52
N PRO A 20 21.55 3.26 -17.69
CA PRO A 20 22.38 3.18 -16.48
C PRO A 20 21.90 2.05 -15.57
N LEU A 21 22.85 1.33 -14.95
CA LEU A 21 22.53 0.36 -13.90
C LEU A 21 21.84 1.04 -12.72
N PRO A 22 21.03 0.30 -11.95
CA PRO A 22 20.45 0.79 -10.72
C PRO A 22 21.52 1.33 -9.77
N ARG A 23 21.26 2.49 -9.17
CA ARG A 23 22.19 3.12 -8.22
C ARG A 23 21.45 3.83 -7.10
N TYR A 24 22.10 3.91 -5.96
CA TYR A 24 21.66 4.75 -4.86
C TYR A 24 21.79 6.23 -5.25
N MET A 25 20.76 7.01 -5.03
CA MET A 25 20.76 8.43 -5.44
C MET A 25 21.36 9.34 -4.36
N THR A 26 21.44 8.86 -3.11
CA THR A 26 22.10 9.52 -1.98
C THR A 26 22.90 8.48 -1.19
N PRO A 27 23.90 8.88 -0.39
CA PRO A 27 24.73 7.96 0.39
C PRO A 27 23.91 7.03 1.32
N ASP A 28 22.81 7.51 1.87
CA ASP A 28 21.96 6.79 2.82
C ASP A 28 20.67 6.26 2.19
N ALA A 29 20.55 6.29 0.86
CA ALA A 29 19.40 5.70 0.19
C ALA A 29 19.32 4.20 0.43
N ALA A 30 18.12 3.69 0.75
CA ALA A 30 17.89 2.26 0.94
C ALA A 30 17.59 1.52 -0.37
N GLY A 31 17.14 2.23 -1.41
CA GLY A 31 16.75 1.65 -2.68
C GLY A 31 17.47 2.26 -3.87
N MET A 32 17.69 1.44 -4.89
CA MET A 32 18.25 1.82 -6.19
C MET A 32 17.12 1.98 -7.20
N ASP A 33 17.11 3.07 -7.99
CA ASP A 33 16.08 3.29 -9.00
C ASP A 33 16.16 2.27 -10.14
N LEU A 34 15.05 1.59 -10.43
CA LEU A 34 14.82 0.76 -11.61
C LEU A 34 14.21 1.60 -12.74
N ARG A 35 14.71 1.38 -13.95
CA ARG A 35 14.25 2.09 -15.15
C ARG A 35 13.48 1.17 -16.08
N ALA A 36 12.50 1.74 -16.77
CA ALA A 36 11.79 1.07 -17.85
C ALA A 36 12.71 0.90 -19.07
N ASP A 37 12.86 -0.33 -19.59
CA ASP A 37 13.57 -0.62 -20.82
C ASP A 37 12.59 -1.04 -21.91
N LEU A 38 11.89 -0.07 -22.45
CA LEU A 38 10.81 -0.20 -23.41
C LEU A 38 11.31 0.06 -24.84
N GLU A 39 10.77 -0.64 -25.82
CA GLU A 39 11.00 -0.34 -27.25
C GLU A 39 10.16 0.87 -27.71
N ALA A 40 8.96 1.02 -27.16
CA ALA A 40 8.06 2.12 -27.43
C ALA A 40 7.40 2.61 -26.13
N GLU A 41 6.98 3.88 -26.11
CA GLU A 41 6.17 4.43 -25.02
C GLU A 41 4.93 3.59 -24.79
N ILE A 42 4.57 3.40 -23.53
CA ILE A 42 3.29 2.82 -23.12
C ILE A 42 2.47 3.84 -22.35
N VAL A 43 1.15 3.71 -22.44
CA VAL A 43 0.19 4.49 -21.67
C VAL A 43 -0.61 3.53 -20.81
N LEU A 44 -0.65 3.76 -19.50
CA LEU A 44 -1.51 3.03 -18.57
C LEU A 44 -2.75 3.87 -18.29
N ALA A 45 -3.89 3.43 -18.74
CA ALA A 45 -5.18 4.01 -18.37
C ALA A 45 -5.47 3.82 -16.86
N PRO A 46 -6.38 4.61 -16.26
CA PRO A 46 -6.84 4.36 -14.90
C PRO A 46 -7.27 2.90 -14.68
N SER A 47 -6.83 2.30 -13.58
CA SER A 47 -7.03 0.88 -13.21
C SER A 47 -6.29 -0.14 -14.09
N GLU A 48 -5.58 0.28 -15.13
CA GLU A 48 -4.74 -0.61 -15.93
C GLU A 48 -3.49 -1.04 -15.15
N ARG A 49 -3.03 -2.27 -15.42
CA ARG A 49 -1.76 -2.80 -14.95
C ARG A 49 -0.95 -3.35 -16.12
N ARG A 50 0.37 -3.22 -16.03
CA ARG A 50 1.27 -3.70 -17.06
C ARG A 50 2.60 -4.15 -16.47
N LEU A 51 3.10 -5.25 -16.99
CA LEU A 51 4.45 -5.72 -16.68
C LEU A 51 5.44 -4.94 -17.55
N VAL A 52 6.37 -4.22 -16.90
CA VAL A 52 7.33 -3.33 -17.57
C VAL A 52 8.72 -3.90 -17.38
N PRO A 53 9.43 -4.20 -18.49
CA PRO A 53 10.76 -4.75 -18.44
C PRO A 53 11.79 -3.70 -17.96
N THR A 54 12.89 -4.17 -17.34
CA THR A 54 14.02 -3.33 -16.93
C THR A 54 15.28 -3.59 -17.76
N GLY A 55 15.27 -4.63 -18.61
CA GLY A 55 16.43 -5.05 -19.37
C GLY A 55 17.54 -5.70 -18.53
N LEU A 56 17.30 -6.02 -17.27
CA LEU A 56 18.28 -6.54 -16.32
C LEU A 56 17.86 -7.88 -15.75
N ALA A 57 18.78 -8.83 -15.66
CA ALA A 57 18.65 -10.00 -14.80
C ALA A 57 19.77 -9.96 -13.75
N VAL A 58 19.46 -10.41 -12.53
CA VAL A 58 20.36 -10.31 -11.38
C VAL A 58 20.58 -11.67 -10.73
N ALA A 59 21.75 -11.86 -10.10
CA ALA A 59 22.03 -12.97 -9.23
C ALA A 59 22.28 -12.43 -7.81
N ILE A 60 21.26 -12.51 -6.99
CA ILE A 60 21.33 -12.09 -5.58
C ILE A 60 21.99 -13.24 -4.80
N PRO A 61 22.97 -12.97 -3.91
CA PRO A 61 23.61 -14.01 -3.14
C PRO A 61 22.65 -14.67 -2.13
N PRO A 62 22.84 -15.96 -1.78
CA PRO A 62 22.05 -16.63 -0.74
C PRO A 62 22.04 -15.85 0.56
N GLY A 63 20.91 -15.86 1.26
CA GLY A 63 20.69 -15.09 2.50
C GLY A 63 20.18 -13.67 2.25
N PHE A 64 19.98 -13.27 1.00
CA PHE A 64 19.38 -12.00 0.63
C PHE A 64 18.25 -12.20 -0.38
N GLU A 65 17.37 -11.20 -0.45
CA GLU A 65 16.33 -11.04 -1.46
C GLU A 65 16.42 -9.66 -2.11
N GLY A 66 15.86 -9.52 -3.29
CA GLY A 66 15.52 -8.24 -3.89
C GLY A 66 14.05 -7.90 -3.66
N GLN A 67 13.77 -6.64 -3.32
CA GLN A 67 12.40 -6.16 -3.18
C GLN A 67 12.15 -5.03 -4.17
N VAL A 68 11.19 -5.22 -5.07
CA VAL A 68 10.71 -4.16 -5.96
C VAL A 68 9.65 -3.35 -5.24
N ARG A 69 9.92 -2.08 -5.00
CA ARG A 69 9.06 -1.15 -4.26
C ARG A 69 8.62 0.01 -5.14
N ALA A 70 7.44 0.56 -4.86
CA ALA A 70 6.95 1.76 -5.54
C ALA A 70 7.81 2.99 -5.19
N ARG A 71 7.88 3.92 -6.12
CA ARG A 71 8.45 5.26 -5.87
C ARG A 71 7.38 6.17 -5.32
N SER A 72 7.61 6.72 -4.13
CA SER A 72 6.65 7.58 -3.43
C SER A 72 6.18 8.78 -4.27
N GLY A 73 7.10 9.40 -5.03
CA GLY A 73 6.76 10.53 -5.89
C GLY A 73 5.80 10.19 -7.03
N LEU A 74 5.96 9.00 -7.67
CA LEU A 74 5.03 8.55 -8.70
C LEU A 74 3.68 8.15 -8.09
N ALA A 75 3.71 7.49 -6.94
CA ALA A 75 2.49 7.09 -6.23
C ALA A 75 1.66 8.31 -5.80
N ALA A 76 2.31 9.33 -5.24
CA ALA A 76 1.63 10.53 -4.75
C ALA A 76 1.10 11.44 -5.88
N ARG A 77 1.90 11.64 -6.93
CA ARG A 77 1.53 12.57 -8.01
C ARG A 77 0.60 11.94 -9.03
N ASP A 78 0.90 10.73 -9.47
CA ASP A 78 0.27 10.09 -10.63
C ASP A 78 -0.60 8.89 -10.24
N GLY A 79 -0.57 8.45 -8.98
CA GLY A 79 -1.20 7.19 -8.55
C GLY A 79 -0.53 5.95 -9.12
N LEU A 80 0.67 6.07 -9.73
CA LEU A 80 1.38 4.94 -10.30
C LEU A 80 2.12 4.17 -9.22
N THR A 81 1.85 2.87 -9.11
CA THR A 81 2.40 2.01 -8.06
C THR A 81 2.87 0.67 -8.62
N VAL A 82 3.63 -0.07 -7.81
CA VAL A 82 3.94 -1.48 -8.05
C VAL A 82 2.84 -2.32 -7.40
N LEU A 83 2.09 -3.06 -8.22
CA LEU A 83 0.87 -3.72 -7.77
C LEU A 83 1.10 -4.76 -6.67
N ASN A 84 2.20 -5.51 -6.77
CA ASN A 84 2.61 -6.56 -5.85
C ASN A 84 3.68 -6.09 -4.84
N ALA A 85 3.81 -4.79 -4.60
CA ALA A 85 4.84 -4.27 -3.70
C ALA A 85 4.66 -4.77 -2.25
N PRO A 86 5.77 -5.19 -1.58
CA PRO A 86 7.11 -5.37 -2.13
C PRO A 86 7.21 -6.64 -2.99
N GLY A 87 7.55 -6.48 -4.28
CA GLY A 87 7.72 -7.61 -5.20
C GLY A 87 9.01 -8.37 -4.88
N THR A 88 8.90 -9.63 -4.51
CA THR A 88 10.04 -10.46 -4.11
C THR A 88 10.82 -10.96 -5.33
N ILE A 89 12.14 -10.83 -5.26
CA ILE A 89 13.10 -11.46 -6.17
C ILE A 89 13.97 -12.41 -5.36
N ASP A 90 13.76 -13.69 -5.56
CA ASP A 90 14.49 -14.75 -4.85
C ASP A 90 15.96 -14.83 -5.28
N ALA A 91 16.83 -15.30 -4.38
CA ALA A 91 18.26 -15.43 -4.64
C ALA A 91 18.59 -16.37 -5.83
N ASP A 92 17.73 -17.36 -6.11
CA ASP A 92 17.84 -18.31 -7.21
C ASP A 92 17.09 -17.90 -8.50
N TYR A 93 16.39 -16.77 -8.51
CA TYR A 93 15.77 -16.23 -9.71
C TYR A 93 16.85 -15.73 -10.70
N ARG A 94 16.70 -16.07 -11.98
CA ARG A 94 17.64 -15.68 -13.04
C ARG A 94 16.95 -15.05 -14.26
N GLY A 95 15.63 -14.86 -14.18
CA GLY A 95 14.88 -14.18 -15.23
C GLY A 95 15.08 -12.67 -15.20
N GLU A 96 14.53 -11.98 -16.19
CA GLU A 96 14.52 -10.53 -16.25
C GLU A 96 13.72 -9.96 -15.07
N VAL A 97 14.29 -8.99 -14.38
CA VAL A 97 13.56 -8.17 -13.40
C VAL A 97 12.55 -7.32 -14.13
N GLN A 98 11.28 -7.57 -13.88
CA GLN A 98 10.17 -6.82 -14.45
C GLN A 98 9.37 -6.14 -13.34
N VAL A 99 8.80 -4.97 -13.62
CA VAL A 99 8.01 -4.21 -12.68
C VAL A 99 6.53 -4.29 -13.05
N LEU A 100 5.71 -4.86 -12.18
CA LEU A 100 4.26 -4.88 -12.37
C LEU A 100 3.66 -3.54 -11.93
N LEU A 101 3.58 -2.59 -12.86
CA LEU A 101 2.98 -1.28 -12.62
C LEU A 101 1.45 -1.36 -12.65
N ALA A 102 0.82 -0.54 -11.80
CA ALA A 102 -0.62 -0.29 -11.82
C ALA A 102 -0.89 1.20 -11.69
N ASN A 103 -1.80 1.71 -12.50
CA ASN A 103 -2.30 3.07 -12.39
C ASN A 103 -3.53 3.08 -11.46
N ARG A 104 -3.38 3.63 -10.26
CA ARG A 104 -4.44 3.85 -9.25
C ARG A 104 -4.93 5.30 -9.25
N GLY A 105 -4.38 6.12 -10.15
CA GLY A 105 -4.79 7.50 -10.37
C GLY A 105 -6.08 7.59 -11.21
N ARG A 106 -6.43 8.82 -11.55
CA ARG A 106 -7.64 9.15 -12.34
C ARG A 106 -7.32 9.44 -13.80
N GLU A 107 -6.07 9.76 -14.10
CA GLU A 107 -5.59 10.13 -15.42
C GLU A 107 -4.67 9.06 -16.02
N PRO A 108 -4.60 8.93 -17.36
CA PRO A 108 -3.63 8.06 -18.01
C PRO A 108 -2.19 8.46 -17.70
N VAL A 109 -1.33 7.50 -17.41
CA VAL A 109 0.10 7.72 -17.12
C VAL A 109 0.95 7.17 -18.26
N ARG A 110 1.82 8.02 -18.82
CA ARG A 110 2.80 7.65 -19.83
C ARG A 110 4.07 7.14 -19.18
N VAL A 111 4.64 6.08 -19.74
CA VAL A 111 5.94 5.54 -19.34
C VAL A 111 6.79 5.37 -20.57
N GLN A 112 7.96 5.99 -20.58
CA GLN A 112 8.92 5.97 -21.67
C GLN A 112 10.17 5.18 -21.26
N ARG A 113 10.97 4.78 -22.26
CA ARG A 113 12.27 4.18 -22.02
C ARG A 113 13.17 5.10 -21.18
N GLY A 114 13.77 4.56 -20.13
CA GLY A 114 14.63 5.30 -19.22
C GLY A 114 13.93 5.92 -18.03
N ASP A 115 12.60 5.97 -18.00
CA ASP A 115 11.85 6.46 -16.84
C ASP A 115 12.15 5.60 -15.61
N ARG A 116 12.33 6.26 -14.46
CA ARG A 116 12.51 5.61 -13.17
C ARG A 116 11.14 5.21 -12.62
N ILE A 117 10.81 3.91 -12.69
CA ILE A 117 9.46 3.37 -12.43
C ILE A 117 9.29 2.70 -11.07
N ALA A 118 10.39 2.24 -10.48
CA ALA A 118 10.38 1.54 -9.19
C ALA A 118 11.72 1.70 -8.49
N GLN A 119 11.85 1.08 -7.31
CA GLN A 119 13.10 0.97 -6.55
C GLN A 119 13.38 -0.49 -6.23
N LEU A 120 14.65 -0.89 -6.35
CA LEU A 120 15.16 -2.18 -5.89
C LEU A 120 15.86 -2.01 -4.55
N VAL A 121 15.44 -2.77 -3.56
CA VAL A 121 16.08 -2.87 -2.25
C VAL A 121 16.64 -4.27 -2.09
N ILE A 122 17.89 -4.39 -1.63
CA ILE A 122 18.48 -5.67 -1.23
C ILE A 122 18.32 -5.82 0.28
N ALA A 123 17.68 -6.89 0.72
CA ALA A 123 17.37 -7.13 2.13
C ALA A 123 17.84 -8.52 2.57
N PRO A 124 18.28 -8.70 3.82
CA PRO A 124 18.57 -10.02 4.36
C PRO A 124 17.30 -10.82 4.57
N VAL A 125 17.38 -12.15 4.37
CA VAL A 125 16.24 -13.06 4.53
C VAL A 125 16.49 -14.01 5.69
N ALA A 126 15.56 -14.04 6.64
CA ALA A 126 15.49 -15.08 7.66
C ALA A 126 14.66 -16.26 7.14
N ARG A 127 15.20 -17.49 7.23
CA ARG A 127 14.46 -18.70 6.89
C ARG A 127 13.84 -19.30 8.15
N ALA A 128 12.52 -19.46 8.13
CA ALA A 128 11.77 -20.10 9.20
C ALA A 128 11.63 -21.62 8.95
N THR A 129 11.67 -22.39 10.02
CA THR A 129 11.22 -23.80 10.03
C THR A 129 9.99 -23.92 10.91
N TRP A 130 8.98 -24.61 10.41
CA TRP A 130 7.74 -24.80 11.16
C TRP A 130 7.93 -25.91 12.20
N ARG A 131 7.44 -25.64 13.42
CA ARG A 131 7.26 -26.63 14.47
C ARG A 131 5.79 -26.62 14.86
N GLU A 132 5.07 -27.64 14.47
CA GLU A 132 3.69 -27.80 14.85
C GLU A 132 3.59 -28.12 16.36
N VAL A 133 2.74 -27.39 17.05
CA VAL A 133 2.48 -27.53 18.49
C VAL A 133 0.98 -27.55 18.75
N ALA A 134 0.55 -28.21 19.81
CA ALA A 134 -0.87 -28.28 20.17
C ALA A 134 -1.44 -26.93 20.62
N THR A 135 -0.62 -26.09 21.26
CA THR A 135 -1.01 -24.77 21.75
C THR A 135 0.15 -23.78 21.59
N LEU A 136 -0.17 -22.53 21.31
CA LEU A 136 0.82 -21.45 21.30
C LEU A 136 1.04 -20.92 22.74
N PRO A 137 2.25 -20.41 23.06
CA PRO A 137 2.47 -19.73 24.32
C PRO A 137 1.57 -18.49 24.46
N GLU A 138 1.17 -18.20 25.67
CA GLU A 138 0.39 -17.02 25.98
C GLU A 138 1.17 -15.71 25.68
N SER A 139 0.43 -14.69 25.27
CA SER A 139 0.97 -13.36 25.07
C SER A 139 0.02 -12.28 25.59
N ALA A 140 0.53 -11.12 25.94
CA ALA A 140 -0.28 -10.00 26.44
C ALA A 140 -1.36 -9.55 25.42
N ARG A 141 -1.11 -9.73 24.12
CA ARG A 141 -2.08 -9.42 23.06
C ARG A 141 -3.11 -10.53 22.83
N GLY A 142 -2.78 -11.77 23.16
CA GLY A 142 -3.64 -12.93 22.89
C GLY A 142 -4.07 -13.04 21.43
N ALA A 143 -5.32 -13.29 21.17
CA ALA A 143 -5.92 -13.37 19.84
C ALA A 143 -6.37 -12.02 19.24
N GLY A 144 -6.10 -10.91 19.90
CA GLY A 144 -6.50 -9.57 19.45
C GLY A 144 -5.84 -9.17 18.13
N GLY A 145 -6.65 -8.80 17.13
CA GLY A 145 -6.23 -8.36 15.80
C GLY A 145 -7.17 -7.28 15.26
N PHE A 146 -6.93 -6.82 14.04
CA PHE A 146 -7.80 -5.90 13.28
C PHE A 146 -8.25 -4.66 14.07
N GLY A 147 -7.31 -3.95 14.71
CA GLY A 147 -7.60 -2.73 15.47
C GLY A 147 -8.04 -2.99 16.92
N SER A 148 -7.83 -4.20 17.47
CA SER A 148 -8.18 -4.51 18.87
C SER A 148 -7.48 -3.62 19.92
N THR A 149 -6.44 -2.91 19.56
CA THR A 149 -5.72 -1.93 20.40
C THR A 149 -6.36 -0.53 20.34
N ASP A 150 -7.19 -0.26 19.33
CA ASP A 150 -7.81 1.06 19.14
C ASP A 150 -9.15 1.21 19.89
N THR A 151 -9.68 0.09 20.41
CA THR A 151 -10.99 0.06 21.11
C THR A 151 -10.88 0.22 22.64
N GLN A 152 -9.67 0.29 23.19
CA GLN A 152 -9.47 0.70 24.57
C GLN A 152 -9.26 2.22 24.59
N GLY A 153 -10.35 2.98 24.64
CA GLY A 153 -10.30 4.38 25.01
C GLY A 153 -9.48 4.52 26.31
N GLU A 154 -8.62 5.55 26.36
CA GLU A 154 -8.02 5.95 27.62
C GLU A 154 -9.12 6.00 28.68
N PRO A 155 -8.89 5.50 29.92
CA PRO A 155 -9.87 5.67 30.98
C PRO A 155 -10.16 7.17 31.07
N GLU A 156 -11.43 7.53 30.89
CA GLU A 156 -11.89 8.90 31.03
C GLU A 156 -11.29 9.47 32.33
N ARG A 157 -10.40 10.44 32.20
CA ARG A 157 -10.00 11.26 33.33
C ARG A 157 -11.29 11.92 33.80
N GLY A 158 -11.83 11.39 34.87
CA GLY A 158 -13.04 11.93 35.48
C GLY A 158 -12.94 13.45 35.57
N PHE A 159 -13.79 14.13 34.83
CA PHE A 159 -14.08 15.51 35.10
C PHE A 159 -14.76 15.51 36.47
N ALA A 160 -14.09 16.06 37.47
CA ALA A 160 -14.68 16.36 38.75
C ALA A 160 -15.85 17.30 38.48
N GLU A 161 -17.05 16.83 38.78
CA GLU A 161 -18.25 17.66 38.82
C GLU A 161 -18.04 18.82 39.80
N PRO A 162 -18.27 20.08 39.39
CA PRO A 162 -18.34 21.16 40.36
C PRO A 162 -19.64 21.00 41.18
N GLY A 163 -19.46 20.92 42.50
CA GLY A 163 -20.42 20.62 43.49
C GLY A 163 -21.72 21.40 43.41
N ASP A 164 -22.76 20.71 43.88
CA ASP A 164 -24.09 21.15 44.20
C ASP A 164 -24.16 22.53 44.88
N GLY A 165 -24.97 23.34 44.32
CA GLY A 165 -25.45 24.53 44.99
C GLY A 165 -26.69 25.13 44.34
N VAL A 166 -27.78 24.93 45.01
CA VAL A 166 -29.00 25.75 45.05
C VAL A 166 -30.28 25.06 44.56
N ARG A 167 -31.08 24.83 45.60
CA ARG A 167 -32.49 24.44 45.63
C ARG A 167 -33.40 25.42 44.87
N GLY A 168 -34.47 24.88 44.30
CA GLY A 168 -35.78 25.54 44.38
C GLY A 168 -36.48 25.78 43.06
N ALA A 169 -37.54 25.06 42.82
CA ALA A 169 -38.89 25.50 42.53
C ALA A 169 -39.63 24.50 41.61
N ARG A 170 -40.59 23.84 42.21
CA ARG A 170 -41.67 23.09 41.55
C ARG A 170 -42.46 24.00 40.62
N ARG A 171 -42.84 23.55 39.45
CA ARG A 171 -44.12 23.87 38.78
C ARG A 171 -44.58 22.69 37.93
N GLU A 172 -45.79 22.30 38.22
CA GLU A 172 -46.60 21.26 37.58
C GLU A 172 -47.18 21.68 36.21
N PRO A 173 -47.89 20.76 35.52
CA PRO A 173 -48.02 20.75 34.05
C PRO A 173 -49.40 21.31 33.61
N ARG A 174 -49.47 21.77 32.39
CA ARG A 174 -50.70 21.90 31.58
C ARG A 174 -50.35 21.45 30.19
N GLY A 175 -50.98 20.53 29.54
CA GLY A 175 -52.38 20.27 29.28
C GLY A 175 -52.62 20.42 27.78
N SER A 176 -52.82 19.29 27.08
CA SER A 176 -53.71 19.03 25.92
C SER A 176 -53.78 20.06 24.78
N SER A 177 -53.67 19.68 23.50
CA SER A 177 -54.69 19.04 22.68
C SER A 177 -54.29 19.03 21.19
N SER A 178 -54.58 17.88 20.56
CA SER A 178 -55.31 17.70 19.32
C SER A 178 -54.78 18.39 18.05
N GLY A 179 -54.46 17.63 17.05
CA GLY A 179 -55.31 17.05 16.06
C GLY A 179 -54.86 17.43 14.67
N ALA A 180 -54.69 16.53 13.81
CA ALA A 180 -55.36 16.38 12.53
C ALA A 180 -54.52 15.60 11.51
N ARG A 181 -55.05 14.48 11.18
CA ARG A 181 -54.81 13.67 9.98
C ARG A 181 -55.13 14.47 8.71
N VAL A 182 -54.32 14.31 7.65
CA VAL A 182 -54.86 14.18 6.28
C VAL A 182 -53.97 13.23 5.49
N ALA A 183 -54.69 12.34 4.80
CA ALA A 183 -54.20 11.22 4.02
C ALA A 183 -54.15 11.56 2.52
N ARG A 184 -53.50 10.61 1.79
CA ARG A 184 -53.65 10.29 0.36
C ARG A 184 -52.93 11.24 -0.62
N GLU A 185 -52.27 10.74 -1.69
CA GLU A 185 -52.72 9.82 -2.71
C GLU A 185 -51.56 9.24 -3.52
N HIS A 186 -51.74 8.01 -3.91
CA HIS A 186 -51.05 7.24 -4.95
C HIS A 186 -51.09 7.93 -6.33
N ARG A 187 -50.00 7.78 -7.10
CA ARG A 187 -50.15 7.57 -8.56
C ARG A 187 -49.03 6.67 -9.10
N THR A 188 -49.51 5.60 -9.67
CA THR A 188 -48.84 4.57 -10.45
C THR A 188 -48.66 4.94 -11.91
N GLY A 189 -47.53 4.54 -12.52
CA GLY A 189 -47.38 3.98 -13.87
C GLY A 189 -47.23 4.92 -15.06
N PRO A 190 -46.86 4.40 -16.27
CA PRO A 190 -46.27 3.12 -16.60
C PRO A 190 -45.03 3.19 -17.57
N ARG A 191 -44.45 2.01 -17.81
CA ARG A 191 -43.44 1.63 -18.84
C ARG A 191 -43.70 2.10 -20.26
N LYS A 192 -42.61 2.25 -21.03
CA LYS A 192 -42.30 1.84 -22.45
C LYS A 192 -41.22 2.80 -22.98
N CYS A 193 -40.26 2.46 -23.75
CA CYS A 193 -39.73 1.32 -24.51
C CYS A 193 -38.22 1.26 -24.28
#